data_1a0dffde6050b53414ac5bfdcf9e98e9
#
_entry.id   1a0dffde6050b53414ac5bfdcf9e98e9
#
_cell.length_a   1.000
_cell.length_b   1.000
_cell.length_c   1.000
_cell.angle_alpha   90.00
_cell.angle_beta   90.00
_cell.angle_gamma   90.00
#
_symmetry.space_group_name_H-M   'P 1'
#
loop_
_entity.id
_entity.type
_entity.pdbx_description
1 polymer ?
#
loop_
_entity_poly.entity_id
_entity_poly.type
_entity_poly.pdbx_seq_one_letter_code
_entity_poly.pdbx_strand_id
1 'polypeptide(L)'
;MELRALRRDRAFRRGPELFLSERAFADCLDRIGLIRRRFRTALLIGCADPSWVDRLGEFADRIDTLDPGPCFARAAGGVATIEDEFAAEASAYDLCVAVGTLDTVNDLPQALARIRLALSPGAFFLGAMAGGDTLPQLRAAMRAADAVRGEAAPHVHPRIEPAALAALLSAAGLTNPVVDVDRVQVSYETLTRLIHDLRAMGSTSILTQRSRRSLSKAEWRAAAAAFVAARQGDRTTETFEILHVAAWTPPIPAQG
;
A
#
# COMPACT_ATOMS: atom_id res chain seq x y z
N MET A 1 2.41 -14.32 6.36
CA MET A 1 2.51 -13.05 7.14
C MET A 1 3.93 -12.74 7.61
N GLU A 2 4.71 -13.68 8.17
CA GLU A 2 6.11 -13.45 8.61
C GLU A 2 7.02 -12.82 7.54
N LEU A 3 6.90 -13.27 6.29
CA LEU A 3 7.74 -12.73 5.20
C LEU A 3 7.45 -11.26 4.90
N ARG A 4 6.18 -10.81 5.03
CA ARG A 4 5.78 -9.41 4.86
C ARG A 4 6.41 -8.54 5.94
N ALA A 5 6.24 -8.93 7.21
CA ALA A 5 6.87 -8.27 8.36
C ALA A 5 8.39 -8.19 8.20
N LEU A 6 9.02 -9.33 7.86
CA LEU A 6 10.47 -9.39 7.64
C LEU A 6 10.96 -8.44 6.53
N ARG A 7 10.21 -8.27 5.43
CA ARG A 7 10.60 -7.36 4.33
C ARG A 7 10.43 -5.91 4.71
N ARG A 8 9.36 -5.56 5.41
CA ARG A 8 9.16 -4.22 5.97
C ARG A 8 10.26 -3.88 6.96
N ASP A 9 10.59 -4.77 7.89
CA ASP A 9 11.69 -4.59 8.84
C ASP A 9 13.06 -4.43 8.16
N ARG A 10 13.30 -5.16 7.07
CA ARG A 10 14.53 -4.98 6.29
C ARG A 10 14.58 -3.62 5.57
N ALA A 11 13.45 -3.14 5.07
CA ALA A 11 13.35 -1.80 4.49
C ALA A 11 13.66 -0.75 5.55
N PHE A 12 13.01 -0.82 6.72
CA PHE A 12 13.25 0.08 7.84
C PHE A 12 14.74 0.18 8.21
N ARG A 13 15.41 -0.98 8.42
CA ARG A 13 16.83 -1.02 8.84
C ARG A 13 17.82 -0.51 7.80
N ARG A 14 17.44 -0.49 6.51
CA ARG A 14 18.30 -0.01 5.40
C ARG A 14 18.13 1.46 5.08
N GLY A 15 17.19 2.13 5.70
CA GLY A 15 16.67 3.43 5.29
C GLY A 15 15.58 3.23 4.24
N PRO A 16 14.32 3.42 4.62
CA PRO A 16 13.19 3.21 3.70
C PRO A 16 13.18 4.24 2.58
N GLU A 17 12.78 3.81 1.38
CA GLU A 17 12.46 4.71 0.29
C GLU A 17 10.98 5.09 0.40
N LEU A 18 10.69 6.37 0.53
CA LEU A 18 9.37 6.85 0.96
C LEU A 18 8.60 7.64 -0.11
N PHE A 19 9.20 7.96 -1.26
CA PHE A 19 8.60 8.94 -2.19
C PHE A 19 7.16 8.60 -2.62
N LEU A 20 6.82 7.31 -2.83
CA LEU A 20 5.45 6.91 -3.17
C LEU A 20 4.51 6.97 -1.95
N SER A 21 4.96 6.46 -0.80
CA SER A 21 4.15 6.46 0.41
C SER A 21 3.97 7.87 0.97
N GLU A 22 4.99 8.71 0.89
CA GLU A 22 4.91 10.13 1.26
C GLU A 22 3.92 10.89 0.37
N ARG A 23 4.00 10.70 -0.97
CA ARG A 23 3.03 11.28 -1.89
C ARG A 23 1.60 10.84 -1.56
N ALA A 24 1.41 9.54 -1.28
CA ALA A 24 0.11 8.99 -0.94
C ALA A 24 -0.43 9.53 0.39
N PHE A 25 0.43 9.66 1.40
CA PHE A 25 0.05 10.22 2.70
C PHE A 25 -0.27 11.72 2.61
N ALA A 26 0.51 12.49 1.85
CA ALA A 26 0.26 13.91 1.62
C ALA A 26 -1.12 14.14 0.97
N ASP A 27 -1.49 13.36 -0.06
CA ASP A 27 -2.84 13.40 -0.66
C ASP A 27 -3.94 13.09 0.37
N CYS A 28 -3.72 12.14 1.28
CA CYS A 28 -4.67 11.88 2.37
C CYS A 28 -4.84 13.10 3.28
N LEU A 29 -3.76 13.79 3.65
CA LEU A 29 -3.83 15.01 4.48
C LEU A 29 -4.55 16.15 3.76
N ASP A 30 -4.28 16.35 2.48
CA ASP A 30 -4.96 17.36 1.66
C ASP A 30 -6.48 17.11 1.66
N ARG A 31 -6.91 15.86 1.47
CA ARG A 31 -8.33 15.47 1.51
C ARG A 31 -8.97 15.68 2.88
N ILE A 32 -8.25 15.38 3.96
CA ILE A 32 -8.72 15.65 5.33
C ILE A 32 -8.92 17.16 5.53
N GLY A 33 -7.97 17.97 5.07
CA GLY A 33 -8.04 19.43 5.16
C GLY A 33 -9.26 20.06 4.49
N LEU A 34 -9.77 19.44 3.41
CA LEU A 34 -10.98 19.88 2.72
C LEU A 34 -12.26 19.68 3.55
N ILE A 35 -12.27 18.74 4.50
CA ILE A 35 -13.45 18.37 5.30
C ILE A 35 -13.76 19.42 6.39
N ARG A 36 -12.81 20.28 6.76
CA ARG A 36 -12.97 21.34 7.79
C ARG A 36 -13.55 20.81 9.11
N ARG A 37 -13.17 19.59 9.49
CA ARG A 37 -13.58 18.91 10.72
C ARG A 37 -12.33 18.48 11.47
N ARG A 38 -12.31 18.66 12.80
CA ARG A 38 -11.35 18.03 13.68
C ARG A 38 -11.88 16.68 14.14
N PHE A 39 -11.02 15.68 14.10
CA PHE A 39 -11.35 14.31 14.51
C PHE A 39 -10.89 14.08 15.95
N ARG A 40 -11.61 13.27 16.71
CA ARG A 40 -11.23 12.93 18.09
C ARG A 40 -10.18 11.83 18.11
N THR A 41 -10.40 10.80 17.33
CA THR A 41 -9.54 9.61 17.32
C THR A 41 -9.31 9.12 15.91
N ALA A 42 -8.04 9.04 15.52
CA ALA A 42 -7.62 8.53 14.23
C ALA A 42 -6.90 7.18 14.36
N LEU A 43 -7.15 6.28 13.41
CA LEU A 43 -6.38 5.07 13.19
C LEU A 43 -5.50 5.25 11.96
N LEU A 44 -4.17 5.19 12.14
CA LEU A 44 -3.20 5.21 11.05
C LEU A 44 -2.66 3.80 10.80
N ILE A 45 -2.93 3.25 9.62
CA ILE A 45 -2.49 1.91 9.19
C ILE A 45 -1.38 2.06 8.15
N GLY A 46 -0.22 1.47 8.40
CA GLY A 46 0.92 1.54 7.48
C GLY A 46 1.71 2.84 7.65
N CYS A 47 2.16 3.14 8.86
CA CYS A 47 2.97 4.32 9.15
C CYS A 47 4.43 4.12 8.71
N ALA A 48 4.76 4.53 7.48
CA ALA A 48 6.09 4.37 6.91
C ALA A 48 7.12 5.40 7.42
N ASP A 49 6.67 6.50 7.99
CA ASP A 49 7.49 7.52 8.64
C ASP A 49 6.85 7.96 9.97
N PRO A 50 7.59 7.93 11.09
CA PRO A 50 7.06 8.36 12.39
C PRO A 50 6.51 9.80 12.40
N SER A 51 7.04 10.70 11.58
CA SER A 51 6.57 12.08 11.46
C SER A 51 5.12 12.20 10.98
N TRP A 52 4.57 11.14 10.38
CA TRP A 52 3.17 11.12 9.94
C TRP A 52 2.19 11.21 11.12
N VAL A 53 2.60 10.72 12.29
CA VAL A 53 1.78 10.83 13.52
C VAL A 53 1.60 12.29 13.89
N ASP A 54 2.68 13.07 13.92
CA ASP A 54 2.62 14.49 14.23
C ASP A 54 1.80 15.27 13.21
N ARG A 55 2.01 15.00 11.92
CA ARG A 55 1.26 15.65 10.83
C ARG A 55 -0.23 15.32 10.85
N LEU A 56 -0.60 14.07 11.14
CA LEU A 56 -2.01 13.70 11.30
C LEU A 56 -2.61 14.30 12.58
N GLY A 57 -1.77 14.58 13.59
CA GLY A 57 -2.12 15.28 14.84
C GLY A 57 -2.64 16.71 14.62
N GLU A 58 -2.36 17.33 13.48
CA GLU A 58 -2.98 18.60 13.10
C GLU A 58 -4.50 18.48 12.90
N PHE A 59 -4.98 17.28 12.57
CA PHE A 59 -6.38 16.98 12.24
C PHE A 59 -7.11 16.13 13.29
N ALA A 60 -6.38 15.40 14.15
CA ALA A 60 -6.95 14.50 15.16
C ALA A 60 -6.32 14.72 16.53
N ASP A 61 -7.11 14.48 17.61
CA ASP A 61 -6.63 14.69 18.99
C ASP A 61 -5.82 13.50 19.51
N ARG A 62 -6.17 12.27 19.09
CA ARG A 62 -5.47 11.03 19.40
C ARG A 62 -5.27 10.20 18.15
N ILE A 63 -4.09 9.61 18.02
CA ILE A 63 -3.74 8.75 16.91
C ILE A 63 -3.22 7.43 17.46
N ASP A 64 -3.86 6.34 17.05
CA ASP A 64 -3.37 5.00 17.24
C ASP A 64 -2.77 4.49 15.92
N THR A 65 -1.63 3.80 15.95
CA THR A 65 -0.94 3.35 14.75
C THR A 65 -0.83 1.84 14.70
N LEU A 66 -1.03 1.28 13.49
CA LEU A 66 -0.83 -0.14 13.18
C LEU A 66 0.12 -0.29 12.00
N ASP A 67 1.05 -1.22 12.07
CA ASP A 67 1.90 -1.58 10.93
C ASP A 67 2.21 -3.07 10.94
N PRO A 68 2.21 -3.77 9.79
CA PRO A 68 2.61 -5.18 9.73
C PRO A 68 4.12 -5.40 9.96
N GLY A 69 4.94 -4.34 9.90
CA GLY A 69 6.37 -4.37 10.21
C GLY A 69 6.65 -3.93 11.65
N PRO A 70 7.14 -4.83 12.53
CA PRO A 70 7.42 -4.49 13.93
C PRO A 70 8.34 -3.29 14.15
N CYS A 71 9.29 -3.04 13.23
CA CYS A 71 10.18 -1.89 13.33
C CYS A 71 9.44 -0.57 13.06
N PHE A 72 8.59 -0.52 12.04
CA PHE A 72 7.74 0.64 11.73
C PHE A 72 6.73 0.90 12.84
N ALA A 73 6.02 -0.14 13.29
CA ALA A 73 5.06 -0.04 14.39
C ALA A 73 5.69 0.58 15.64
N ARG A 74 6.87 0.06 16.05
CA ARG A 74 7.59 0.58 17.22
C ARG A 74 8.04 2.01 17.04
N ALA A 75 8.54 2.38 15.85
CA ALA A 75 9.02 3.73 15.57
C ALA A 75 7.88 4.75 15.63
N ALA A 76 6.66 4.35 15.24
CA ALA A 76 5.45 5.17 15.30
C ALA A 76 4.72 5.10 16.67
N GLY A 77 5.28 4.40 17.67
CA GLY A 77 4.62 4.23 18.97
C GLY A 77 3.37 3.35 18.95
N GLY A 78 3.22 2.50 17.93
CA GLY A 78 2.01 1.71 17.67
C GLY A 78 2.17 0.22 17.83
N VAL A 79 1.22 -0.53 17.28
CA VAL A 79 1.09 -1.98 17.42
C VAL A 79 1.49 -2.69 16.13
N ALA A 80 2.35 -3.70 16.25
CA ALA A 80 2.69 -4.60 15.14
C ALA A 80 1.57 -5.64 14.95
N THR A 81 0.79 -5.48 13.89
CA THR A 81 -0.30 -6.39 13.56
C THR A 81 -0.64 -6.33 12.08
N ILE A 82 -1.39 -7.30 11.58
CA ILE A 82 -1.85 -7.34 10.20
C ILE A 82 -3.31 -6.93 10.11
N GLU A 83 -3.65 -6.29 9.01
CA GLU A 83 -4.91 -5.56 8.82
C GLU A 83 -6.14 -6.48 8.80
N ASP A 84 -5.99 -7.74 8.40
CA ASP A 84 -7.04 -8.75 8.43
C ASP A 84 -7.17 -9.52 9.76
N GLU A 85 -6.28 -9.23 10.73
CA GLU A 85 -6.28 -9.91 12.04
C GLU A 85 -6.32 -8.95 13.25
N PHE A 86 -6.14 -7.63 13.07
CA PHE A 86 -6.10 -6.73 14.22
C PHE A 86 -7.42 -6.76 15.03
N ALA A 87 -7.29 -6.68 16.34
CA ALA A 87 -8.43 -6.61 17.25
C ALA A 87 -9.01 -5.19 17.20
N ALA A 88 -10.06 -5.01 16.40
CA ALA A 88 -10.75 -3.73 16.28
C ALA A 88 -11.75 -3.58 17.44
N GLU A 89 -11.59 -2.54 18.24
CA GLU A 89 -12.65 -2.07 19.13
C GLU A 89 -13.73 -1.39 18.30
N ALA A 90 -14.98 -1.78 18.48
CA ALA A 90 -16.07 -1.27 17.67
C ALA A 90 -16.27 0.24 17.87
N SER A 91 -16.39 0.98 16.78
CA SER A 91 -16.67 2.43 16.79
C SER A 91 -15.66 3.27 17.58
N ALA A 92 -14.40 2.84 17.67
CA ALA A 92 -13.36 3.52 18.41
C ALA A 92 -12.80 4.76 17.70
N TYR A 93 -12.91 4.81 16.37
CA TYR A 93 -12.27 5.85 15.54
C TYR A 93 -13.29 6.60 14.68
N ASP A 94 -13.10 7.92 14.56
CA ASP A 94 -13.88 8.77 13.66
C ASP A 94 -13.09 9.17 12.37
N LEU A 95 -11.81 8.76 12.29
CA LEU A 95 -10.96 8.80 11.10
C LEU A 95 -10.13 7.52 11.00
N CYS A 96 -9.98 6.98 9.78
CA CYS A 96 -8.96 5.97 9.48
C CYS A 96 -8.20 6.37 8.22
N VAL A 97 -6.87 6.31 8.30
CA VAL A 97 -5.94 6.53 7.17
C VAL A 97 -5.10 5.28 6.98
N ALA A 98 -5.19 4.63 5.81
CA ALA A 98 -4.44 3.40 5.51
C ALA A 98 -3.53 3.60 4.29
N VAL A 99 -2.20 3.54 4.46
CA VAL A 99 -1.25 3.85 3.39
C VAL A 99 -0.30 2.69 3.09
N GLY A 100 -0.32 2.19 1.85
CA GLY A 100 0.70 1.31 1.28
C GLY A 100 0.79 -0.08 1.90
N THR A 101 -0.25 -0.58 2.57
CA THR A 101 -0.24 -1.90 3.20
C THR A 101 -1.40 -2.79 2.77
N LEU A 102 -2.55 -2.22 2.44
CA LEU A 102 -3.75 -2.99 2.07
C LEU A 102 -3.59 -3.80 0.77
N ASP A 103 -2.71 -3.38 -0.14
CA ASP A 103 -2.43 -4.07 -1.42
C ASP A 103 -1.66 -5.38 -1.27
N THR A 104 -1.15 -5.67 -0.08
CA THR A 104 -0.40 -6.87 0.25
C THR A 104 -0.98 -7.67 1.42
N VAL A 105 -2.15 -7.27 1.90
CA VAL A 105 -2.90 -8.04 2.90
C VAL A 105 -3.38 -9.36 2.30
N ASN A 106 -3.51 -10.40 3.11
CA ASN A 106 -3.92 -11.71 2.63
C ASN A 106 -5.41 -11.77 2.28
N ASP A 107 -6.24 -11.12 3.10
CA ASP A 107 -7.69 -11.03 2.93
C ASP A 107 -8.14 -9.56 2.98
N LEU A 108 -8.20 -8.91 1.82
CA LEU A 108 -8.61 -7.51 1.72
C LEU A 108 -10.07 -7.28 2.16
N PRO A 109 -11.06 -8.10 1.77
CA PRO A 109 -12.40 -8.01 2.32
C PRO A 109 -12.45 -8.04 3.84
N GLN A 110 -11.73 -8.96 4.48
CA GLN A 110 -11.64 -9.08 5.94
C GLN A 110 -11.00 -7.84 6.57
N ALA A 111 -9.91 -7.33 5.98
CA ALA A 111 -9.27 -6.10 6.46
C ALA A 111 -10.22 -4.90 6.41
N LEU A 112 -10.95 -4.73 5.30
CA LEU A 112 -11.95 -3.67 5.16
C LEU A 112 -13.11 -3.82 6.14
N ALA A 113 -13.58 -5.05 6.40
CA ALA A 113 -14.61 -5.31 7.39
C ALA A 113 -14.15 -4.94 8.82
N ARG A 114 -12.89 -5.23 9.16
CA ARG A 114 -12.31 -4.84 10.46
C ARG A 114 -12.14 -3.33 10.59
N ILE A 115 -11.67 -2.66 9.53
CA ILE A 115 -11.61 -1.19 9.49
C ILE A 115 -13.01 -0.61 9.66
N ARG A 116 -14.01 -1.15 8.95
CA ARG A 116 -15.40 -0.71 9.09
C ARG A 116 -15.95 -0.90 10.51
N LEU A 117 -15.64 -2.01 11.16
CA LEU A 117 -16.02 -2.27 12.56
C LEU A 117 -15.41 -1.24 13.52
N ALA A 118 -14.13 -0.91 13.31
CA ALA A 118 -13.40 0.05 14.13
C ALA A 118 -13.91 1.50 13.98
N LEU A 119 -14.55 1.80 12.84
CA LEU A 119 -15.04 3.15 12.52
C LEU A 119 -16.43 3.41 13.12
N SER A 120 -16.55 4.56 13.80
CA SER A 120 -17.83 5.06 14.34
C SER A 120 -18.79 5.49 13.23
N PRO A 121 -20.09 5.64 13.49
CA PRO A 121 -21.03 6.22 12.52
C PRO A 121 -20.61 7.62 12.06
N GLY A 122 -20.67 7.89 10.75
CA GLY A 122 -20.23 9.16 10.17
C GLY A 122 -18.72 9.38 10.18
N ALA A 123 -17.93 8.32 10.42
CA ALA A 123 -16.47 8.36 10.33
C ALA A 123 -15.98 8.41 8.89
N PHE A 124 -14.77 8.95 8.70
CA PHE A 124 -14.11 9.06 7.41
C PHE A 124 -13.00 8.02 7.24
N PHE A 125 -13.01 7.34 6.12
CA PHE A 125 -11.96 6.41 5.71
C PHE A 125 -11.21 6.97 4.51
N LEU A 126 -9.89 7.04 4.62
CA LEU A 126 -8.95 7.32 3.53
C LEU A 126 -8.00 6.14 3.36
N GLY A 127 -7.69 5.81 2.13
CA GLY A 127 -6.72 4.76 1.83
C GLY A 127 -5.90 5.08 0.60
N ALA A 128 -4.68 4.57 0.57
CA ALA A 128 -3.83 4.60 -0.63
C ALA A 128 -3.10 3.26 -0.76
N MET A 129 -3.22 2.63 -1.93
CA MET A 129 -2.64 1.32 -2.19
C MET A 129 -2.23 1.18 -3.66
N ALA A 130 -1.31 0.25 -3.96
CA ALA A 130 -0.88 0.04 -5.33
C ALA A 130 -1.99 -0.59 -6.19
N GLY A 131 -2.23 -0.01 -7.37
CA GLY A 131 -3.24 -0.41 -8.34
C GLY A 131 -2.76 -1.33 -9.45
N GLY A 132 -3.66 -1.68 -10.37
CA GLY A 132 -3.51 -2.70 -11.42
C GLY A 132 -2.33 -2.49 -12.37
N ASP A 133 -2.14 -1.27 -12.82
CA ASP A 133 -1.10 -0.92 -13.80
C ASP A 133 0.30 -0.69 -13.19
N THR A 134 0.51 -1.05 -11.92
CA THR A 134 1.82 -0.94 -11.27
C THR A 134 2.84 -1.89 -11.87
N LEU A 135 4.05 -1.39 -12.16
CA LEU A 135 5.27 -2.14 -12.57
C LEU A 135 5.15 -2.90 -13.90
N PRO A 136 4.65 -2.31 -15.00
CA PRO A 136 4.52 -2.99 -16.28
C PRO A 136 5.87 -3.41 -16.87
N GLN A 137 6.92 -2.60 -16.74
CA GLN A 137 8.24 -2.92 -17.27
C GLN A 137 8.93 -4.03 -16.48
N LEU A 138 8.79 -4.03 -15.15
CA LEU A 138 9.25 -5.13 -14.32
C LEU A 138 8.53 -6.43 -14.68
N ARG A 139 7.20 -6.39 -14.90
CA ARG A 139 6.44 -7.58 -15.34
C ARG A 139 6.95 -8.12 -16.68
N ALA A 140 7.24 -7.23 -17.64
CA ALA A 140 7.81 -7.61 -18.93
C ALA A 140 9.21 -8.22 -18.78
N ALA A 141 10.08 -7.61 -17.98
CA ALA A 141 11.41 -8.11 -17.68
C ALA A 141 11.38 -9.50 -17.02
N MET A 142 10.49 -9.71 -16.07
CA MET A 142 10.36 -11.01 -15.40
C MET A 142 9.80 -12.09 -16.33
N ARG A 143 8.87 -11.77 -17.24
CA ARG A 143 8.42 -12.69 -18.28
C ARG A 143 9.56 -13.15 -19.19
N ALA A 144 10.50 -12.24 -19.53
CA ALA A 144 11.69 -12.61 -20.31
C ALA A 144 12.61 -13.58 -19.54
N ALA A 145 12.76 -13.40 -18.23
CA ALA A 145 13.49 -14.36 -17.39
C ALA A 145 12.81 -15.74 -17.34
N ASP A 146 11.48 -15.75 -17.19
CA ASP A 146 10.68 -16.97 -17.14
C ASP A 146 10.73 -17.75 -18.47
N ALA A 147 10.77 -17.05 -19.61
CA ALA A 147 10.96 -17.67 -20.93
C ALA A 147 12.30 -18.44 -21.03
N VAL A 148 13.37 -17.90 -20.45
CA VAL A 148 14.67 -18.60 -20.37
C VAL A 148 14.61 -19.79 -19.41
N ARG A 149 13.84 -19.67 -18.34
CA ARG A 149 13.64 -20.72 -17.35
C ARG A 149 12.80 -21.87 -17.87
N GLY A 150 11.86 -21.61 -18.79
CA GLY A 150 10.84 -22.55 -19.26
C GLY A 150 9.67 -22.74 -18.29
N GLU A 151 9.55 -21.90 -17.27
CA GLU A 151 8.51 -21.96 -16.24
C GLU A 151 8.12 -20.56 -15.79
N ALA A 152 6.83 -20.25 -15.79
CA ALA A 152 6.30 -18.98 -15.29
C ALA A 152 6.20 -18.98 -13.76
N ALA A 153 6.56 -17.86 -13.14
CA ALA A 153 6.42 -17.65 -11.71
C ALA A 153 5.79 -16.29 -11.41
N PRO A 154 5.01 -16.14 -10.32
CA PRO A 154 4.48 -14.84 -9.91
C PRO A 154 5.58 -13.99 -9.27
N HIS A 155 6.00 -12.93 -9.97
CA HIS A 155 7.04 -12.00 -9.53
C HIS A 155 6.48 -10.72 -8.89
N VAL A 156 5.32 -10.25 -9.38
CA VAL A 156 4.64 -9.04 -8.91
C VAL A 156 3.28 -9.43 -8.37
N HIS A 157 2.85 -8.81 -7.26
CA HIS A 157 1.55 -9.07 -6.66
C HIS A 157 0.41 -8.84 -7.66
N PRO A 158 -0.65 -9.67 -7.61
CA PRO A 158 -1.94 -9.31 -8.18
C PRO A 158 -2.39 -7.98 -7.60
N ARG A 159 -3.01 -7.14 -8.41
CA ARG A 159 -3.50 -5.85 -8.01
C ARG A 159 -5.00 -5.76 -8.29
N ILE A 160 -5.67 -4.92 -7.51
CA ILE A 160 -7.09 -4.68 -7.69
C ILE A 160 -7.31 -3.52 -8.66
N GLU A 161 -8.35 -3.62 -9.48
CA GLU A 161 -8.81 -2.54 -10.33
C GLU A 161 -9.70 -1.55 -9.56
N PRO A 162 -9.75 -0.25 -9.94
CA PRO A 162 -10.50 0.78 -9.22
C PRO A 162 -11.97 0.42 -9.00
N ALA A 163 -12.67 -0.11 -10.02
CA ALA A 163 -14.07 -0.48 -9.92
C ALA A 163 -14.32 -1.63 -8.95
N ALA A 164 -13.41 -2.63 -8.93
CA ALA A 164 -13.49 -3.75 -7.99
C ALA A 164 -13.24 -3.29 -6.55
N LEU A 165 -12.30 -2.34 -6.34
CA LEU A 165 -12.04 -1.76 -5.03
C LEU A 165 -13.24 -0.98 -4.51
N ALA A 166 -13.89 -0.16 -5.35
CA ALA A 166 -15.10 0.57 -4.97
C ALA A 166 -16.24 -0.39 -4.57
N ALA A 167 -16.41 -1.50 -5.30
CA ALA A 167 -17.37 -2.54 -4.95
C ALA A 167 -17.07 -3.20 -3.60
N LEU A 168 -15.79 -3.52 -3.30
CA LEU A 168 -15.39 -4.08 -2.01
C LEU A 168 -15.62 -3.13 -0.85
N LEU A 169 -15.35 -1.83 -1.02
CA LEU A 169 -15.65 -0.82 -0.01
C LEU A 169 -17.14 -0.75 0.32
N SER A 170 -17.97 -0.76 -0.72
CA SER A 170 -19.45 -0.80 -0.55
C SER A 170 -19.91 -2.08 0.14
N ALA A 171 -19.35 -3.24 -0.24
CA ALA A 171 -19.65 -4.53 0.37
C ALA A 171 -19.22 -4.60 1.86
N ALA A 172 -18.16 -3.88 2.24
CA ALA A 172 -17.73 -3.73 3.63
C ALA A 172 -18.63 -2.79 4.45
N GLY A 173 -19.64 -2.15 3.83
CA GLY A 173 -20.56 -1.22 4.49
C GLY A 173 -20.04 0.21 4.60
N LEU A 174 -19.10 0.58 3.74
CA LEU A 174 -18.70 1.96 3.54
C LEU A 174 -19.57 2.61 2.46
N THR A 175 -19.92 3.87 2.63
CA THR A 175 -20.80 4.63 1.74
C THR A 175 -20.03 5.66 0.93
N ASN A 176 -20.56 6.00 -0.24
CA ASN A 176 -19.98 6.99 -1.15
C ASN A 176 -18.50 6.74 -1.46
N PRO A 177 -18.10 5.50 -1.80
CA PRO A 177 -16.69 5.24 -2.10
C PRO A 177 -16.28 5.98 -3.38
N VAL A 178 -15.17 6.73 -3.27
CA VAL A 178 -14.49 7.37 -4.40
C VAL A 178 -13.13 6.69 -4.52
N VAL A 179 -12.76 6.28 -5.72
CA VAL A 179 -11.44 5.71 -6.00
C VAL A 179 -10.81 6.49 -7.14
N ASP A 180 -9.78 7.26 -6.83
CA ASP A 180 -8.99 8.01 -7.78
C ASP A 180 -7.71 7.26 -8.15
N VAL A 181 -7.23 7.46 -9.37
CA VAL A 181 -6.04 6.81 -9.90
C VAL A 181 -4.93 7.86 -10.09
N ASP A 182 -3.83 7.71 -9.38
CA ASP A 182 -2.62 8.50 -9.56
C ASP A 182 -1.51 7.64 -10.18
N ARG A 183 -0.98 8.04 -11.35
CA ARG A 183 0.09 7.34 -12.06
C ARG A 183 1.39 8.08 -11.93
N VAL A 184 2.27 7.58 -11.07
CA VAL A 184 3.62 8.12 -10.86
C VAL A 184 4.59 7.43 -11.81
N GLN A 185 5.24 8.21 -12.65
CA GLN A 185 6.27 7.72 -13.57
C GLN A 185 7.66 7.98 -12.99
N VAL A 186 8.48 6.93 -12.90
CA VAL A 186 9.84 6.99 -12.39
C VAL A 186 10.80 6.39 -13.41
N SER A 187 11.84 7.14 -13.77
CA SER A 187 12.81 6.72 -14.79
C SER A 187 14.05 6.09 -14.15
N TYR A 188 14.35 4.87 -14.56
CA TYR A 188 15.45 4.05 -14.04
C TYR A 188 16.53 3.81 -15.11
N GLU A 189 17.78 3.93 -14.73
CA GLU A 189 18.92 3.58 -15.58
C GLU A 189 19.05 2.08 -15.79
N THR A 190 18.71 1.29 -14.75
CA THR A 190 18.87 -0.17 -14.75
C THR A 190 17.76 -0.85 -13.97
N LEU A 191 17.46 -2.11 -14.33
CA LEU A 191 16.58 -2.99 -13.56
C LEU A 191 17.06 -3.15 -12.09
N THR A 192 18.38 -3.12 -11.86
CA THR A 192 18.95 -3.22 -10.51
C THR A 192 18.54 -2.04 -9.63
N ARG A 193 18.49 -0.81 -10.16
CA ARG A 193 18.05 0.38 -9.42
C ARG A 193 16.57 0.26 -9.02
N LEU A 194 15.70 -0.12 -9.95
CA LEU A 194 14.29 -0.37 -9.63
C LEU A 194 14.13 -1.41 -8.52
N ILE A 195 14.85 -2.54 -8.60
CA ILE A 195 14.77 -3.60 -7.57
C ILE A 195 15.32 -3.10 -6.22
N HIS A 196 16.32 -2.22 -6.23
CA HIS A 196 16.84 -1.61 -5.02
C HIS A 196 15.75 -0.77 -4.31
N ASP A 197 15.06 0.09 -5.05
CA ASP A 197 13.98 0.92 -4.51
C ASP A 197 12.82 0.06 -3.99
N LEU A 198 12.39 -0.96 -4.74
CA LEU A 198 11.35 -1.89 -4.28
C LEU A 198 11.73 -2.63 -2.99
N ARG A 199 13.03 -2.90 -2.78
CA ARG A 199 13.52 -3.48 -1.51
C ARG A 199 13.52 -2.45 -0.39
N ALA A 200 13.87 -1.22 -0.69
CA ALA A 200 13.84 -0.12 0.28
C ALA A 200 12.41 0.28 0.66
N MET A 201 11.44 0.12 -0.23
CA MET A 201 10.01 0.27 0.05
C MET A 201 9.40 -0.92 0.82
N GLY A 202 10.12 -2.05 0.95
CA GLY A 202 9.55 -3.30 1.48
C GLY A 202 8.57 -4.00 0.52
N SER A 203 8.45 -3.53 -0.72
CA SER A 203 7.41 -3.89 -1.71
C SER A 203 7.80 -5.05 -2.64
N THR A 204 8.74 -5.89 -2.26
CA THR A 204 9.09 -7.09 -3.04
C THR A 204 8.10 -8.23 -2.79
N SER A 205 7.92 -9.14 -3.79
CA SER A 205 6.90 -10.20 -3.77
C SER A 205 6.94 -11.07 -2.50
N ILE A 206 5.81 -11.17 -1.78
CA ILE A 206 5.60 -12.03 -0.62
C ILE A 206 4.68 -13.22 -0.94
N LEU A 207 4.34 -13.43 -2.20
CA LEU A 207 3.45 -14.50 -2.65
C LEU A 207 3.98 -15.86 -2.22
N THR A 208 3.11 -16.75 -1.77
CA THR A 208 3.46 -18.12 -1.37
C THR A 208 3.97 -18.94 -2.55
N GLN A 209 3.40 -18.70 -3.74
CA GLN A 209 3.75 -19.37 -5.00
C GLN A 209 4.96 -18.75 -5.71
N ARG A 210 5.60 -17.69 -5.15
CA ARG A 210 6.81 -17.13 -5.78
C ARG A 210 7.91 -18.18 -5.88
N SER A 211 8.75 -18.08 -6.91
CA SER A 211 9.97 -18.88 -6.96
C SER A 211 10.86 -18.58 -5.74
N ARG A 212 11.30 -19.64 -5.06
CA ARG A 212 12.29 -19.56 -3.97
C ARG A 212 13.72 -19.56 -4.49
N ARG A 213 13.91 -19.98 -5.75
CA ARG A 213 15.19 -20.00 -6.44
C ARG A 213 15.52 -18.60 -6.95
N SER A 214 16.75 -18.15 -6.74
CA SER A 214 17.26 -16.92 -7.35
C SER A 214 17.34 -17.09 -8.89
N LEU A 215 17.26 -15.96 -9.61
CA LEU A 215 17.48 -15.95 -11.04
C LEU A 215 18.92 -16.40 -11.36
N SER A 216 19.09 -17.27 -12.33
CA SER A 216 20.39 -17.61 -12.91
C SER A 216 20.97 -16.40 -13.68
N LYS A 217 22.25 -16.45 -14.01
CA LYS A 217 22.88 -15.39 -14.83
C LYS A 217 22.21 -15.19 -16.18
N ALA A 218 21.72 -16.28 -16.81
CA ALA A 218 21.01 -16.20 -18.09
C ALA A 218 19.65 -15.56 -17.95
N GLU A 219 18.85 -15.97 -16.95
CA GLU A 219 17.54 -15.38 -16.62
C GLU A 219 17.67 -13.90 -16.29
N TRP A 220 18.67 -13.52 -15.46
CA TRP A 220 18.95 -12.13 -15.13
C TRP A 220 19.31 -11.28 -16.36
N ARG A 221 20.16 -11.82 -17.25
CA ARG A 221 20.53 -11.13 -18.50
C ARG A 221 19.32 -10.89 -19.39
N ALA A 222 18.43 -11.89 -19.53
CA ALA A 222 17.21 -11.75 -20.31
C ALA A 222 16.28 -10.69 -19.71
N ALA A 223 16.08 -10.68 -18.38
CA ALA A 223 15.29 -9.67 -17.70
C ALA A 223 15.89 -8.26 -17.88
N ALA A 224 17.19 -8.11 -17.68
CA ALA A 224 17.88 -6.83 -17.85
C ALA A 224 17.83 -6.32 -19.29
N ALA A 225 17.99 -7.21 -20.29
CA ALA A 225 17.88 -6.87 -21.70
C ALA A 225 16.46 -6.41 -22.06
N ALA A 226 15.42 -7.10 -21.60
CA ALA A 226 14.03 -6.70 -21.81
C ALA A 226 13.71 -5.34 -21.16
N PHE A 227 14.25 -5.08 -19.97
CA PHE A 227 14.09 -3.78 -19.30
C PHE A 227 14.77 -2.66 -20.07
N VAL A 228 15.96 -2.90 -20.61
CA VAL A 228 16.71 -1.94 -21.44
C VAL A 228 16.01 -1.71 -22.78
N ALA A 229 15.41 -2.74 -23.38
CA ALA A 229 14.67 -2.62 -24.65
C ALA A 229 13.45 -1.69 -24.56
N ALA A 230 12.91 -1.48 -23.34
CA ALA A 230 11.81 -0.55 -23.08
C ALA A 230 12.27 0.91 -22.83
N ARG A 231 13.54 1.24 -23.05
CA ARG A 231 14.07 2.58 -22.82
C ARG A 231 13.46 3.62 -23.76
N GLN A 232 13.29 4.80 -23.19
CA GLN A 232 13.07 6.04 -23.92
C GLN A 232 14.28 6.95 -23.65
N GLY A 233 15.15 7.10 -24.62
CA GLY A 233 16.47 7.70 -24.43
C GLY A 233 17.41 6.74 -23.67
N ASP A 234 17.98 7.19 -22.56
CA ASP A 234 18.94 6.45 -21.74
C ASP A 234 18.29 5.71 -20.54
N ARG A 235 16.99 5.91 -20.31
CA ARG A 235 16.26 5.38 -19.14
C ARG A 235 14.99 4.62 -19.53
N THR A 236 14.63 3.64 -18.69
CA THR A 236 13.33 2.95 -18.74
C THR A 236 12.40 3.62 -17.75
N THR A 237 11.26 4.10 -18.22
CA THR A 237 10.23 4.67 -17.35
C THR A 237 9.31 3.57 -16.84
N GLU A 238 9.28 3.43 -15.52
CA GLU A 238 8.37 2.54 -14.82
C GLU A 238 7.16 3.31 -14.32
N THR A 239 6.01 2.66 -14.27
CA THR A 239 4.76 3.25 -13.75
C THR A 239 4.42 2.62 -12.41
N PHE A 240 4.13 3.47 -11.44
CA PHE A 240 3.51 3.10 -10.17
C PHE A 240 2.11 3.70 -10.14
N GLU A 241 1.11 2.87 -10.15
CA GLU A 241 -0.28 3.30 -10.00
C GLU A 241 -0.66 3.25 -8.51
N ILE A 242 -1.16 4.36 -7.99
CA ILE A 242 -1.68 4.48 -6.64
C ILE A 242 -3.19 4.69 -6.74
N LEU A 243 -3.95 3.82 -6.10
CA LEU A 243 -5.40 4.00 -5.90
C LEU A 243 -5.61 4.76 -4.60
N HIS A 244 -6.12 5.97 -4.69
CA HIS A 244 -6.55 6.77 -3.56
C HIS A 244 -8.03 6.54 -3.30
N VAL A 245 -8.36 6.23 -2.06
CA VAL A 245 -9.72 5.89 -1.64
C VAL A 245 -10.22 6.93 -0.64
N ALA A 246 -11.46 7.35 -0.81
CA ALA A 246 -12.22 8.10 0.19
C ALA A 246 -13.60 7.46 0.35
N ALA A 247 -14.03 7.21 1.57
CA ALA A 247 -15.35 6.66 1.87
C ALA A 247 -15.82 7.05 3.28
N TRP A 248 -17.11 6.90 3.55
CA TRP A 248 -17.69 7.21 4.85
C TRP A 248 -18.40 5.99 5.44
N THR A 249 -18.47 5.94 6.75
CA THR A 249 -19.45 5.05 7.40
C THR A 249 -20.84 5.71 7.39
N PRO A 250 -21.92 4.92 7.32
CA PRO A 250 -23.27 5.47 7.45
C PRO A 250 -23.42 6.29 8.74
N PRO A 251 -24.08 7.45 8.71
CA PRO A 251 -24.40 8.19 9.93
C PRO A 251 -25.42 7.44 10.78
N ILE A 252 -25.55 7.81 12.05
CA ILE A 252 -26.67 7.34 12.87
C ILE A 252 -27.97 7.85 12.24
N PRO A 253 -28.97 6.98 11.99
CA PRO A 253 -30.27 7.45 11.52
C PRO A 253 -30.82 8.50 12.48
N ALA A 254 -31.32 9.61 11.95
CA ALA A 254 -32.03 10.59 12.78
C ALA A 254 -33.21 9.87 13.45
N GLN A 255 -33.29 9.88 14.78
CA GLN A 255 -34.45 9.40 15.48
C GLN A 255 -35.59 10.36 15.14
N GLY A 256 -36.55 9.90 14.33
CA GLY A 256 -37.77 10.63 13.97
C GLY A 256 -38.67 10.83 15.17
#